data_87e25b0b2f04c8ca380d62e41e49641a
#
_entry.id   87e25b0b2f04c8ca380d62e41e49641a
#
_cell.length_a   1.000
_cell.length_b   1.000
_cell.length_c   1.000
_cell.angle_alpha   90.00
_cell.angle_beta   90.00
_cell.angle_gamma   90.00
#
_symmetry.space_group_name_H-M   'P 1'
#
loop_
_entity.id
_entity.type
_entity.pdbx_description
1 polymer ?
#
loop_
_entity_poly.entity_id
_entity_poly.type
_entity_poly.pdbx_seq_one_letter_code
_entity_poly.pdbx_strand_id
1 'polypeptide(L)'
;EQVDELGRCGMSYAVCPWVSSFCGAAAALEAEYTLPGISQSVVITRMEGRTPVPEKESIRSFAAHQSTMVIFLSTGMLRRLSEELIRGGYPADTPAAIVYKATWPEEKVLRCTVADLAETAEAENVTKTALIVVGRVLDGEDERSRLYEPSFTTELRKASADPGKRGRPAREDGVRRTDRRAHSTR
;
A
#
# COMPACT_ATOMS: atom_id res chain seq x y z
N GLU A 1 14.35 21.72 3.70
CA GLU A 1 15.43 21.78 4.71
C GLU A 1 16.80 21.48 4.09
N GLN A 2 17.08 20.24 3.57
CA GLN A 2 18.40 19.88 3.03
C GLN A 2 18.79 20.76 1.81
N VAL A 3 17.88 20.98 0.88
CA VAL A 3 18.09 21.84 -0.29
C VAL A 3 18.38 23.29 0.11
N ASP A 4 17.66 23.81 1.13
CA ASP A 4 17.85 25.16 1.63
C ASP A 4 19.23 25.33 2.26
N GLU A 5 19.69 24.30 2.98
CA GLU A 5 21.00 24.31 3.61
C GLU A 5 22.13 24.25 2.57
N LEU A 6 21.99 23.38 1.55
CA LEU A 6 22.92 23.32 0.45
C LEU A 6 23.00 24.66 -0.29
N GLY A 7 21.85 25.31 -0.51
CA GLY A 7 21.79 26.64 -1.12
C GLY A 7 22.49 27.71 -0.28
N ARG A 8 22.33 27.69 1.05
CA ARG A 8 23.05 28.62 1.95
C ARG A 8 24.57 28.40 1.95
N CYS A 9 24.98 27.15 1.79
CA CYS A 9 26.40 26.82 1.68
C CYS A 9 26.99 27.06 0.28
N GLY A 10 26.21 27.51 -0.69
CA GLY A 10 26.65 27.71 -2.09
C GLY A 10 27.02 26.41 -2.80
N MET A 11 26.53 25.28 -2.32
CA MET A 11 26.78 23.96 -2.92
C MET A 11 25.82 23.65 -4.06
N SER A 12 26.34 23.17 -5.17
CA SER A 12 25.52 22.66 -6.26
C SER A 12 24.90 21.33 -5.87
N TYR A 13 23.65 21.09 -6.26
CA TYR A 13 22.95 19.84 -6.00
C TYR A 13 22.08 19.44 -7.20
N ALA A 14 21.71 18.15 -7.24
CA ALA A 14 20.71 17.63 -8.16
C ALA A 14 19.69 16.81 -7.39
N VAL A 15 18.44 16.94 -7.77
CA VAL A 15 17.35 16.12 -7.21
C VAL A 15 17.08 14.98 -8.18
N CYS A 16 17.35 13.75 -7.76
CA CYS A 16 17.06 12.56 -8.54
C CYS A 16 15.63 12.07 -8.22
N PRO A 17 14.78 11.85 -9.24
CA PRO A 17 13.50 11.17 -9.04
C PRO A 17 13.71 9.77 -8.47
N TRP A 18 12.89 9.36 -7.53
CA TRP A 18 12.98 8.06 -6.89
C TRP A 18 11.60 7.49 -6.57
N VAL A 19 11.53 6.17 -6.36
CA VAL A 19 10.29 5.46 -6.07
C VAL A 19 10.13 5.34 -4.56
N SER A 20 8.99 5.82 -4.04
CA SER A 20 8.70 5.71 -2.62
C SER A 20 8.38 4.27 -2.21
N SER A 21 8.66 3.93 -0.95
CA SER A 21 8.38 2.60 -0.38
C SER A 21 6.90 2.21 -0.42
N PHE A 22 5.97 3.16 -0.55
CA PHE A 22 4.56 2.78 -0.72
C PHE A 22 4.29 2.09 -2.07
N CYS A 23 5.05 2.41 -3.12
CA CYS A 23 4.98 1.67 -4.39
C CYS A 23 5.56 0.26 -4.23
N GLY A 24 6.65 0.12 -3.45
CA GLY A 24 7.22 -1.19 -3.12
C GLY A 24 6.24 -2.04 -2.31
N ALA A 25 5.50 -1.44 -1.38
CA ALA A 25 4.46 -2.13 -0.63
C ALA A 25 3.30 -2.58 -1.52
N ALA A 26 2.86 -1.77 -2.50
CA ALA A 26 1.86 -2.18 -3.49
C ALA A 26 2.31 -3.40 -4.30
N ALA A 27 3.57 -3.39 -4.75
CA ALA A 27 4.16 -4.51 -5.48
C ALA A 27 4.23 -5.79 -4.63
N ALA A 28 4.66 -5.68 -3.36
CA ALA A 28 4.70 -6.81 -2.43
C ALA A 28 3.32 -7.38 -2.11
N LEU A 29 2.30 -6.52 -2.11
CA LEU A 29 0.90 -6.90 -1.89
C LEU A 29 0.22 -7.45 -3.16
N GLU A 30 0.83 -7.24 -4.35
CA GLU A 30 0.21 -7.48 -5.65
C GLU A 30 -1.16 -6.78 -5.77
N ALA A 31 -1.25 -5.56 -5.25
CA ALA A 31 -2.50 -4.82 -5.14
C ALA A 31 -2.40 -3.42 -5.77
N GLU A 32 -3.48 -3.01 -6.41
CA GLU A 32 -3.72 -1.61 -6.77
C GLU A 32 -4.33 -0.88 -5.58
N TYR A 33 -3.89 0.36 -5.34
CA TYR A 33 -4.42 1.17 -4.24
C TYR A 33 -5.75 1.85 -4.55
N THR A 34 -6.15 1.83 -5.81
CA THR A 34 -7.43 2.40 -6.27
C THR A 34 -8.14 1.40 -7.15
N LEU A 35 -9.38 1.07 -6.76
CA LEU A 35 -10.24 0.16 -7.52
C LEU A 35 -11.60 0.80 -7.78
N PRO A 36 -12.16 0.64 -9.01
CA PRO A 36 -13.51 1.13 -9.32
C PRO A 36 -14.53 0.60 -8.31
N GLY A 37 -15.42 1.48 -7.86
CA GLY A 37 -16.48 1.12 -6.90
C GLY A 37 -16.03 0.92 -5.45
N ILE A 38 -14.72 0.83 -5.17
CA ILE A 38 -14.18 0.58 -3.83
C ILE A 38 -13.49 1.83 -3.28
N SER A 39 -12.41 2.25 -3.91
CA SER A 39 -11.68 3.47 -3.51
C SER A 39 -11.00 4.09 -4.72
N GLN A 40 -11.14 5.40 -4.90
CA GLN A 40 -10.50 6.18 -5.96
C GLN A 40 -9.42 7.12 -5.41
N SER A 41 -9.17 7.06 -4.11
CA SER A 41 -8.22 7.95 -3.44
C SER A 41 -7.26 7.15 -2.56
N VAL A 42 -6.03 7.64 -2.49
CA VAL A 42 -4.99 7.10 -1.61
C VAL A 42 -4.54 8.21 -0.68
N VAL A 43 -4.68 8.00 0.62
CA VAL A 43 -4.17 8.89 1.65
C VAL A 43 -2.83 8.36 2.15
N ILE A 44 -1.77 9.10 1.87
CA ILE A 44 -0.43 8.81 2.37
C ILE A 44 -0.19 9.70 3.57
N THR A 45 -0.05 9.12 4.75
CA THR A 45 0.02 9.87 6.00
C THR A 45 0.84 9.14 7.07
N ARG A 46 0.85 9.67 8.28
CA ARG A 46 1.45 9.07 9.47
C ARG A 46 0.63 9.39 10.72
N MET A 47 0.80 8.60 11.75
CA MET A 47 0.30 9.00 13.06
C MET A 47 1.10 10.15 13.66
N GLU A 48 0.43 10.94 14.49
CA GLU A 48 1.09 11.86 15.39
C GLU A 48 1.98 11.08 16.37
N GLY A 49 3.25 11.47 16.43
CA GLY A 49 4.24 10.91 17.31
C GLY A 49 5.00 12.03 18.06
N ARG A 50 6.33 12.06 17.93
CA ARG A 50 7.14 13.13 18.50
C ARG A 50 6.89 14.49 17.85
N THR A 51 6.47 14.50 16.59
CA THR A 51 6.10 15.70 15.85
C THR A 51 4.58 15.72 15.68
N PRO A 52 3.93 16.86 15.87
CA PRO A 52 2.48 16.98 15.74
C PRO A 52 2.04 16.76 14.30
N VAL A 53 0.76 16.46 14.13
CA VAL A 53 0.04 16.43 12.87
C VAL A 53 -1.13 17.40 13.01
N PRO A 54 -1.44 18.22 11.99
CA PRO A 54 -2.63 19.08 12.03
C PRO A 54 -3.89 18.25 12.35
N GLU A 55 -4.78 18.77 13.17
CA GLU A 55 -5.98 18.05 13.62
C GLU A 55 -6.81 17.50 12.46
N LYS A 56 -6.98 18.29 11.40
CA LYS A 56 -7.70 17.91 10.18
C LYS A 56 -7.02 16.79 9.38
N GLU A 57 -5.74 16.54 9.63
CA GLU A 57 -4.92 15.52 8.98
C GLU A 57 -4.64 14.33 9.92
N SER A 58 -5.34 14.27 11.05
CA SER A 58 -5.26 13.12 11.96
C SER A 58 -5.73 11.84 11.27
N ILE A 59 -5.22 10.68 11.72
CA ILE A 59 -5.68 9.36 11.25
C ILE A 59 -7.20 9.26 11.34
N ARG A 60 -7.78 9.72 12.46
CA ARG A 60 -9.22 9.70 12.69
C ARG A 60 -9.98 10.54 11.65
N SER A 61 -9.47 11.72 11.30
CA SER A 61 -10.09 12.59 10.29
C SER A 61 -10.08 11.95 8.90
N PHE A 62 -8.96 11.41 8.48
CA PHE A 62 -8.85 10.73 7.19
C PHE A 62 -9.63 9.41 7.14
N ALA A 63 -9.70 8.68 8.24
CA ALA A 63 -10.45 7.43 8.33
C ALA A 63 -11.95 7.60 8.05
N ALA A 64 -12.51 8.78 8.27
CA ALA A 64 -13.91 9.09 7.95
C ALA A 64 -14.25 8.94 6.45
N HIS A 65 -13.26 9.02 5.57
CA HIS A 65 -13.44 8.83 4.14
C HIS A 65 -13.42 7.36 3.71
N GLN A 66 -12.95 6.45 4.55
CA GLN A 66 -12.79 5.01 4.27
C GLN A 66 -12.07 4.71 2.93
N SER A 67 -11.22 5.64 2.49
CA SER A 67 -10.38 5.49 1.31
C SER A 67 -9.18 4.60 1.61
N THR A 68 -8.43 4.19 0.59
CA THR A 68 -7.17 3.49 0.84
C THR A 68 -6.20 4.39 1.60
N MET A 69 -5.64 3.89 2.70
CA MET A 69 -4.63 4.61 3.48
C MET A 69 -3.30 3.86 3.49
N VAL A 70 -2.21 4.60 3.28
CA VAL A 70 -0.83 4.10 3.43
C VAL A 70 -0.15 4.90 4.54
N ILE A 71 0.16 4.23 5.63
CA ILE A 71 0.53 4.88 6.88
C ILE A 71 2.01 4.60 7.18
N PHE A 72 2.79 5.67 7.19
CA PHE A 72 4.22 5.66 7.43
C PHE A 72 4.55 5.84 8.93
N LEU A 73 5.75 5.47 9.33
CA LEU A 73 6.37 5.79 10.64
C LEU A 73 5.50 5.45 11.86
N SER A 74 4.56 4.52 11.74
CA SER A 74 3.56 4.25 12.77
C SER A 74 3.63 2.83 13.35
N THR A 75 4.63 2.03 12.97
CA THR A 75 4.77 0.61 13.39
C THR A 75 4.85 0.44 14.91
N GLY A 76 5.47 1.38 15.61
CA GLY A 76 5.54 1.35 17.09
C GLY A 76 4.24 1.79 17.81
N MET A 77 3.17 2.10 17.09
CA MET A 77 1.92 2.67 17.63
C MET A 77 0.68 1.95 17.11
N LEU A 78 0.79 0.68 16.70
CA LEU A 78 -0.27 -0.03 15.97
C LEU A 78 -1.56 -0.19 16.77
N ARG A 79 -1.49 -0.39 18.08
CA ARG A 79 -2.69 -0.45 18.94
C ARG A 79 -3.46 0.88 18.90
N ARG A 80 -2.78 1.99 19.10
CA ARG A 80 -3.37 3.32 18.98
C ARG A 80 -3.84 3.61 17.56
N LEU A 81 -3.09 3.17 16.56
CA LEU A 81 -3.47 3.32 15.15
C LEU A 81 -4.80 2.61 14.85
N SER A 82 -4.93 1.35 15.26
CA SER A 82 -6.17 0.58 15.13
C SER A 82 -7.36 1.31 15.77
N GLU A 83 -7.20 1.80 17.01
CA GLU A 83 -8.24 2.55 17.72
C GLU A 83 -8.65 3.82 16.95
N GLU A 84 -7.70 4.61 16.46
CA GLU A 84 -8.00 5.85 15.74
C GLU A 84 -8.66 5.58 14.38
N LEU A 85 -8.27 4.51 13.67
CA LEU A 85 -8.92 4.08 12.44
C LEU A 85 -10.39 3.71 12.70
N ILE A 86 -10.65 2.89 13.72
CA ILE A 86 -12.02 2.46 14.08
C ILE A 86 -12.85 3.66 14.55
N ARG A 87 -12.31 4.53 15.42
CA ARG A 87 -12.99 5.75 15.85
C ARG A 87 -13.30 6.71 14.70
N GLY A 88 -12.50 6.68 13.67
CA GLY A 88 -12.67 7.49 12.46
C GLY A 88 -13.69 6.94 11.47
N GLY A 89 -14.12 5.68 11.63
CA GLY A 89 -15.21 5.10 10.83
C GLY A 89 -14.85 3.83 10.07
N TYR A 90 -13.61 3.34 10.10
CA TYR A 90 -13.33 2.02 9.56
C TYR A 90 -13.96 0.92 10.40
N PRO A 91 -14.70 -0.03 9.79
CA PRO A 91 -15.06 -1.28 10.46
C PRO A 91 -13.82 -2.00 11.00
N ALA A 92 -13.97 -2.69 12.13
CA ALA A 92 -12.86 -3.41 12.77
C ALA A 92 -12.28 -4.53 11.89
N ASP A 93 -13.13 -5.12 11.05
CA ASP A 93 -12.82 -6.19 10.09
C ASP A 93 -12.28 -5.67 8.74
N THR A 94 -12.13 -4.34 8.59
CA THR A 94 -11.54 -3.78 7.36
C THR A 94 -10.17 -4.39 7.09
N PRO A 95 -9.92 -4.88 5.86
CA PRO A 95 -8.63 -5.44 5.49
C PRO A 95 -7.48 -4.46 5.70
N ALA A 96 -6.42 -4.98 6.26
CA ALA A 96 -5.17 -4.27 6.47
C ALA A 96 -3.98 -5.17 6.16
N ALA A 97 -2.84 -4.56 5.91
CA ALA A 97 -1.59 -5.27 5.72
C ALA A 97 -0.43 -4.49 6.34
N ILE A 98 0.52 -5.22 6.89
CA ILE A 98 1.79 -4.71 7.37
C ILE A 98 2.86 -5.22 6.40
N VAL A 99 3.50 -4.31 5.65
CA VAL A 99 4.59 -4.66 4.73
C VAL A 99 5.91 -4.25 5.38
N TYR A 100 6.61 -5.25 5.90
CA TYR A 100 7.89 -5.09 6.56
C TYR A 100 9.00 -5.13 5.54
N LYS A 101 9.91 -4.14 5.58
CA LYS A 101 11.09 -4.06 4.72
C LYS A 101 10.79 -4.32 3.23
N ALA A 102 9.76 -3.66 2.66
CA ALA A 102 9.42 -3.77 1.24
C ALA A 102 10.68 -3.68 0.36
N THR A 103 10.84 -4.60 -0.59
CA THR A 103 11.97 -4.73 -1.51
C THR A 103 13.32 -5.20 -0.91
N TRP A 104 13.39 -5.46 0.38
CA TRP A 104 14.57 -6.00 1.02
C TRP A 104 14.56 -7.55 1.01
N PRO A 105 15.73 -8.22 1.20
CA PRO A 105 15.75 -9.68 1.28
C PRO A 105 14.87 -10.28 2.38
N GLU A 106 14.64 -9.52 3.46
CA GLU A 106 13.83 -9.94 4.60
C GLU A 106 12.39 -9.43 4.52
N GLU A 107 11.92 -9.04 3.32
CA GLU A 107 10.54 -8.61 3.12
C GLU A 107 9.53 -9.62 3.67
N LYS A 108 8.54 -9.09 4.41
CA LYS A 108 7.38 -9.86 4.86
C LYS A 108 6.10 -9.09 4.58
N VAL A 109 5.08 -9.81 4.13
CA VAL A 109 3.72 -9.29 3.97
C VAL A 109 2.83 -9.99 4.97
N LEU A 110 2.27 -9.23 5.90
CA LEU A 110 1.38 -9.73 6.94
C LEU A 110 -0.02 -9.15 6.69
N ARG A 111 -0.94 -9.98 6.22
CA ARG A 111 -2.34 -9.60 6.01
C ARG A 111 -3.13 -9.84 7.28
N CYS A 112 -3.96 -8.87 7.66
CA CYS A 112 -4.76 -8.89 8.87
C CYS A 112 -5.99 -7.98 8.70
N THR A 113 -6.69 -7.70 9.78
CA THR A 113 -7.72 -6.67 9.84
C THR A 113 -7.21 -5.43 10.59
N VAL A 114 -7.96 -4.34 10.52
CA VAL A 114 -7.66 -3.14 11.31
C VAL A 114 -7.60 -3.46 12.80
N ALA A 115 -8.48 -4.34 13.30
CA ALA A 115 -8.47 -4.75 14.71
C ALA A 115 -7.20 -5.50 15.11
N ASP A 116 -6.65 -6.32 14.22
CA ASP A 116 -5.58 -7.26 14.53
C ASP A 116 -4.16 -6.70 14.26
N LEU A 117 -4.04 -5.45 13.82
CA LEU A 117 -2.76 -4.83 13.44
C LEU A 117 -1.67 -5.01 14.51
N ALA A 118 -1.99 -4.75 15.77
CA ALA A 118 -1.01 -4.82 16.85
C ALA A 118 -0.57 -6.25 17.13
N GLU A 119 -1.52 -7.17 17.25
CA GLU A 119 -1.27 -8.58 17.56
C GLU A 119 -0.49 -9.27 16.43
N THR A 120 -0.84 -8.96 15.17
CA THR A 120 -0.12 -9.48 13.99
C THR A 120 1.34 -9.03 13.99
N ALA A 121 1.61 -7.76 14.28
CA ALA A 121 2.98 -7.25 14.33
C ALA A 121 3.78 -7.83 15.50
N GLU A 122 3.14 -7.97 16.67
CA GLU A 122 3.74 -8.57 17.87
C GLU A 122 4.15 -10.02 17.62
N ALA A 123 3.26 -10.84 17.02
CA ALA A 123 3.52 -12.24 16.70
C ALA A 123 4.73 -12.44 15.76
N GLU A 124 4.95 -11.49 14.84
CA GLU A 124 6.04 -11.53 13.86
C GLU A 124 7.25 -10.69 14.27
N ASN A 125 7.25 -10.13 15.47
CA ASN A 125 8.30 -9.25 16.02
C ASN A 125 8.62 -8.02 15.14
N VAL A 126 7.59 -7.46 14.50
CA VAL A 126 7.71 -6.27 13.64
C VAL A 126 7.48 -5.01 14.46
N THR A 127 8.55 -4.30 14.80
CA THR A 127 8.51 -3.10 15.64
C THR A 127 8.86 -1.80 14.92
N LYS A 128 9.43 -1.89 13.73
CA LYS A 128 9.89 -0.75 12.90
C LYS A 128 10.03 -1.16 11.45
N THR A 129 10.29 -0.17 10.57
CA THR A 129 10.60 -0.40 9.14
C THR A 129 9.48 -1.14 8.39
N ALA A 130 8.23 -0.82 8.72
CA ALA A 130 7.07 -1.34 8.05
C ALA A 130 6.13 -0.21 7.62
N LEU A 131 5.42 -0.46 6.52
CA LEU A 131 4.29 0.33 6.06
C LEU A 131 3.00 -0.40 6.42
N ILE A 132 2.01 0.36 6.82
CA ILE A 132 0.67 -0.15 7.08
C ILE A 132 -0.24 0.30 5.94
N VAL A 133 -0.90 -0.63 5.28
CA VAL A 133 -1.88 -0.37 4.24
C VAL A 133 -3.24 -0.80 4.76
N VAL A 134 -4.24 0.09 4.63
CA VAL A 134 -5.61 -0.14 5.11
C VAL A 134 -6.58 0.16 3.99
N GLY A 135 -7.53 -0.71 3.77
CA GLY A 135 -8.62 -0.46 2.83
C GLY A 135 -9.15 -1.73 2.15
N ARG A 136 -10.37 -1.64 1.67
CA ARG A 136 -11.06 -2.76 1.00
C ARG A 136 -10.44 -3.16 -0.33
N VAL A 137 -9.55 -2.35 -0.88
CA VAL A 137 -8.73 -2.72 -2.05
C VAL A 137 -7.88 -3.98 -1.81
N LEU A 138 -7.68 -4.36 -0.53
CA LEU A 138 -6.94 -5.56 -0.14
C LEU A 138 -7.80 -6.84 -0.14
N ASP A 139 -9.12 -6.75 -0.29
CA ASP A 139 -10.05 -7.91 -0.32
C ASP A 139 -9.86 -8.78 -1.57
N GLY A 140 -9.27 -8.25 -2.64
CA GLY A 140 -9.05 -8.97 -3.89
C GLY A 140 -10.32 -9.24 -4.71
N GLU A 141 -11.43 -8.62 -4.37
CA GLU A 141 -12.67 -8.65 -5.17
C GLU A 141 -12.64 -7.49 -6.17
N ASP A 142 -12.09 -7.75 -7.34
CA ASP A 142 -11.87 -6.73 -8.36
C ASP A 142 -13.10 -6.58 -9.26
N GLU A 143 -13.76 -5.42 -9.21
CA GLU A 143 -14.48 -4.92 -10.40
C GLU A 143 -13.42 -4.44 -11.41
N ARG A 144 -13.34 -5.13 -12.55
CA ARG A 144 -12.42 -4.73 -13.62
C ARG A 144 -12.73 -3.31 -14.08
N SER A 145 -11.72 -2.48 -14.19
CA SER A 145 -11.86 -1.18 -14.83
C SER A 145 -12.47 -1.34 -16.23
N ARG A 146 -13.53 -0.59 -16.52
CA ARG A 146 -14.17 -0.56 -17.85
C ARG A 146 -13.20 -0.20 -18.96
N LEU A 147 -12.12 0.49 -18.67
CA LEU A 147 -11.04 0.81 -19.62
C LEU A 147 -10.44 -0.44 -20.28
N TYR A 148 -10.46 -1.58 -19.60
CA TYR A 148 -9.90 -2.84 -20.10
C TYR A 148 -10.97 -3.75 -20.71
N GLU A 149 -12.25 -3.37 -20.66
CA GLU A 149 -13.31 -4.13 -21.30
C GLU A 149 -13.20 -4.02 -22.83
N PRO A 150 -13.35 -5.13 -23.58
CA PRO A 150 -13.34 -5.11 -25.04
C PRO A 150 -14.42 -4.20 -25.65
N SER A 151 -15.55 -4.03 -24.94
CA SER A 151 -16.69 -3.19 -25.34
C SER A 151 -16.46 -1.70 -25.13
N PHE A 152 -15.36 -1.29 -24.46
CA PHE A 152 -15.07 0.10 -24.17
C PHE A 152 -14.13 0.72 -25.22
N THR A 153 -14.58 1.81 -25.87
CA THR A 153 -13.76 2.58 -26.82
C THR A 153 -12.90 3.60 -26.08
N THR A 154 -11.61 3.60 -26.36
CA THR A 154 -10.66 4.64 -25.94
C THR A 154 -10.11 5.39 -27.14
N GLU A 155 -9.40 6.47 -26.96
CA GLU A 155 -8.72 7.18 -28.06
C GLU A 155 -7.76 6.28 -28.85
N LEU A 156 -7.18 5.28 -28.19
CA LEU A 156 -6.21 4.36 -28.77
C LEU A 156 -6.78 3.00 -29.18
N ARG A 157 -8.03 2.69 -28.79
CA ARG A 157 -8.64 1.38 -29.04
C ARG A 157 -10.14 1.53 -29.30
N LYS A 158 -10.61 1.06 -30.46
CA LYS A 158 -12.04 0.92 -30.75
C LYS A 158 -12.59 -0.33 -30.08
N ALA A 159 -13.81 -0.23 -29.53
CA ALA A 159 -14.53 -1.37 -28.98
C ALA A 159 -14.64 -2.50 -30.01
N SER A 160 -14.37 -3.74 -29.61
CA SER A 160 -14.66 -4.91 -30.43
C SER A 160 -16.12 -5.34 -30.22
N ALA A 161 -16.84 -5.60 -31.29
CA ALA A 161 -18.22 -6.06 -31.23
C ALA A 161 -18.36 -7.52 -30.77
N ASP A 162 -17.24 -8.24 -30.58
CA ASP A 162 -17.23 -9.63 -30.16
C ASP A 162 -16.73 -9.72 -28.70
N PRO A 163 -17.62 -9.96 -27.73
CA PRO A 163 -17.23 -10.29 -26.37
C PRO A 163 -16.74 -11.74 -26.29
N GLY A 164 -15.96 -12.17 -27.31
CA GLY A 164 -15.48 -13.53 -27.47
C GLY A 164 -14.91 -14.10 -26.20
N LYS A 165 -15.55 -15.15 -25.73
CA LYS A 165 -15.12 -16.21 -24.82
C LYS A 165 -13.58 -16.26 -24.59
N ARG A 166 -13.03 -15.39 -23.79
CA ARG A 166 -11.79 -15.69 -23.12
C ARG A 166 -12.14 -16.10 -21.71
N GLY A 167 -12.34 -17.41 -21.57
CA GLY A 167 -12.33 -18.03 -20.26
C GLY A 167 -11.08 -17.56 -19.53
N ARG A 168 -11.26 -17.21 -18.28
CA ARG A 168 -10.18 -16.96 -17.32
C ARG A 168 -9.20 -18.11 -17.45
N PRO A 169 -7.91 -17.89 -17.77
CA PRO A 169 -6.95 -18.96 -17.58
C PRO A 169 -7.02 -19.31 -16.10
N ALA A 170 -7.25 -20.59 -15.80
CA ALA A 170 -7.13 -21.10 -14.45
C ALA A 170 -5.78 -20.62 -13.93
N ARG A 171 -5.74 -20.01 -12.76
CA ARG A 171 -4.48 -19.79 -12.05
C ARG A 171 -3.91 -21.20 -11.85
N GLU A 172 -2.93 -21.54 -12.65
CA GLU A 172 -2.09 -22.68 -12.35
C GLU A 172 -1.32 -22.30 -11.07
N ASP A 173 -1.67 -22.95 -9.98
CA ASP A 173 -0.89 -22.97 -8.75
C ASP A 173 0.48 -23.55 -9.09
N GLY A 174 1.45 -22.70 -9.37
CA GLY A 174 2.76 -23.21 -9.75
C GLY A 174 3.73 -22.22 -10.35
N VAL A 175 3.78 -20.96 -9.90
CA VAL A 175 5.01 -20.18 -10.10
C VAL A 175 6.03 -20.70 -9.08
N ARG A 176 6.85 -21.66 -9.49
CA ARG A 176 8.04 -22.06 -8.77
C ARG A 176 8.90 -20.83 -8.53
N ARG A 177 9.05 -20.46 -7.25
CA ARG A 177 10.11 -19.56 -6.82
C ARG A 177 11.42 -20.12 -7.37
N THR A 178 11.99 -19.45 -8.36
CA THR A 178 13.37 -19.74 -8.77
C THR A 178 14.27 -19.29 -7.62
N ASP A 179 14.84 -20.28 -6.98
CA ASP A 179 15.86 -20.20 -5.95
C ASP A 179 17.06 -19.41 -6.50
N ARG A 180 17.15 -18.12 -6.14
CA ARG A 180 18.37 -17.33 -6.39
C ARG A 180 19.39 -17.58 -5.26
N ARG A 181 19.78 -18.84 -5.09
CA ARG A 181 21.01 -19.18 -4.37
C ARG A 181 22.00 -19.68 -5.41
N ALA A 182 23.03 -18.95 -5.59
CA ALA A 182 24.42 -19.29 -5.89
C ALA A 182 25.03 -18.26 -6.85
N HIS A 183 25.77 -17.31 -6.30
CA HIS A 183 27.08 -16.96 -6.81
C HIS A 183 27.77 -16.05 -5.78
N SER A 184 28.34 -16.71 -4.78
CA SER A 184 29.42 -16.15 -3.98
C SER A 184 30.55 -17.16 -4.09
N THR A 185 31.53 -16.88 -4.94
CA THR A 185 32.93 -17.29 -4.79
C THR A 185 33.78 -16.61 -5.86
N ARG A 186 34.46 -15.60 -5.51
CA ARG A 186 35.94 -15.32 -5.53
C ARG A 186 36.16 -13.84 -5.34
#